data_6f1120078bcb580cbad478973748f4ed
#
_entry.id   6f1120078bcb580cbad478973748f4ed
#
_cell.length_a   1.000
_cell.length_b   1.000
_cell.length_c   1.000
_cell.angle_alpha   90.00
_cell.angle_beta   90.00
_cell.angle_gamma   90.00
#
_symmetry.space_group_name_H-M   'P 1'
#
loop_
_entity.id
_entity.type
_entity.pdbx_description
1 polymer ?
#
loop_
_entity_poly.entity_id
_entity_poly.type
_entity_poly.pdbx_seq_one_letter_code
_entity_poly.pdbx_strand_id
1 'polypeptide(L)'
;NRGVQEARDLIAGAGLSPARCKYRIYIIDEVHMLTTESFNTLLKTMEEPPEHVKFILCTTEPQKVLATIQSRCQRFDFKPIPRRLIADHLRTILAQEGVEMDDAAIGRVAELGNGSMRDALSVMDRVLAGGDTSICAEKLEEMLGLPEAGLIDAVISAIASGDSKAALEAADALLAGGTSID
;
A
#
# COMPACT_ATOMS: atom_id res chain seq x y z
N ASN A 1 -17.41 -7.80 -20.46
CA ASN A 1 -18.71 -8.30 -19.95
C ASN A 1 -18.63 -9.14 -18.66
N ARG A 2 -17.43 -9.47 -18.16
CA ARG A 2 -17.27 -10.28 -16.95
C ARG A 2 -17.78 -9.52 -15.70
N GLY A 3 -17.45 -8.26 -15.55
CA GLY A 3 -17.88 -7.45 -14.40
C GLY A 3 -19.40 -7.21 -14.31
N VAL A 4 -20.11 -7.13 -15.46
CA VAL A 4 -21.58 -7.01 -15.47
C VAL A 4 -22.25 -8.30 -15.01
N GLN A 5 -21.70 -9.45 -15.40
CA GLN A 5 -22.20 -10.75 -14.93
C GLN A 5 -21.97 -10.94 -13.44
N GLU A 6 -20.79 -10.61 -12.96
CA GLU A 6 -20.46 -10.62 -11.52
C GLU A 6 -21.40 -9.70 -10.72
N ALA A 7 -21.72 -8.51 -11.24
CA ALA A 7 -22.69 -7.61 -10.62
C ALA A 7 -24.11 -8.22 -10.57
N ARG A 8 -24.55 -8.90 -11.61
CA ARG A 8 -25.85 -9.58 -11.64
C ARG A 8 -25.91 -10.76 -10.66
N ASP A 9 -24.84 -11.54 -10.57
CA ASP A 9 -24.74 -12.67 -9.63
C ASP A 9 -24.78 -12.18 -8.19
N LEU A 10 -24.13 -11.04 -7.91
CA LEU A 10 -24.17 -10.38 -6.61
C LEU A 10 -25.60 -9.96 -6.25
N ILE A 11 -26.33 -9.33 -7.19
CA ILE A 11 -27.72 -8.91 -6.98
C ILE A 11 -28.64 -10.10 -6.72
N ALA A 12 -28.50 -11.16 -7.53
CA ALA A 12 -29.28 -12.37 -7.34
C ALA A 12 -29.04 -12.99 -5.96
N GLY A 13 -27.78 -12.97 -5.50
CA GLY A 13 -27.42 -13.40 -4.15
C GLY A 13 -27.94 -12.50 -3.04
N ALA A 14 -28.06 -11.19 -3.28
CA ALA A 14 -28.51 -10.21 -2.29
C ALA A 14 -29.99 -10.41 -1.89
N GLY A 15 -30.82 -10.94 -2.80
CA GLY A 15 -32.22 -11.25 -2.50
C GLY A 15 -32.42 -12.43 -1.55
N LEU A 16 -31.37 -13.25 -1.30
CA LEU A 16 -31.45 -14.43 -0.45
C LEU A 16 -31.05 -14.11 0.99
N SER A 17 -31.88 -14.45 1.93
CA SER A 17 -31.53 -14.31 3.36
C SER A 17 -30.34 -15.20 3.75
N PRO A 18 -29.44 -14.73 4.63
CA PRO A 18 -28.33 -15.55 5.09
C PRO A 18 -28.82 -16.73 5.94
N ALA A 19 -28.25 -17.94 5.72
CA ALA A 19 -28.69 -19.17 6.39
C ALA A 19 -28.28 -19.27 7.87
N ARG A 20 -27.19 -18.59 8.28
CA ARG A 20 -26.60 -18.74 9.62
C ARG A 20 -26.32 -17.43 10.36
N CYS A 21 -26.26 -16.30 9.65
CA CYS A 21 -25.84 -15.00 10.19
C CYS A 21 -26.96 -13.98 10.06
N LYS A 22 -26.88 -12.90 10.85
CA LYS A 22 -27.83 -11.79 10.77
C LYS A 22 -27.72 -10.99 9.46
N TYR A 23 -26.48 -10.83 8.96
CA TYR A 23 -26.18 -10.01 7.80
C TYR A 23 -25.41 -10.80 6.74
N ARG A 24 -25.63 -10.42 5.47
CA ARG A 24 -24.79 -10.75 4.33
C ARG A 24 -24.02 -9.49 3.97
N ILE A 25 -22.68 -9.58 3.97
CA ILE A 25 -21.79 -8.45 3.73
C ILE A 25 -21.11 -8.68 2.38
N TYR A 26 -21.22 -7.67 1.51
CA TYR A 26 -20.51 -7.62 0.23
C TYR A 26 -19.39 -6.59 0.34
N ILE A 27 -18.16 -7.03 0.16
CA ILE A 27 -16.98 -6.17 0.12
C ILE A 27 -16.56 -6.06 -1.33
N ILE A 28 -16.61 -4.85 -1.88
CA ILE A 28 -16.19 -4.57 -3.27
C ILE A 28 -14.93 -3.73 -3.18
N ASP A 29 -13.81 -4.39 -3.46
CA ASP A 29 -12.51 -3.73 -3.48
C ASP A 29 -12.29 -3.04 -4.83
N GLU A 30 -11.53 -1.93 -4.80
CA GLU A 30 -11.26 -1.07 -5.96
C GLU A 30 -12.51 -0.76 -6.79
N VAL A 31 -13.57 -0.37 -6.08
CA VAL A 31 -14.90 -0.17 -6.68
C VAL A 31 -14.89 0.80 -7.87
N HIS A 32 -13.92 1.73 -7.94
CA HIS A 32 -13.75 2.65 -9.06
C HIS A 32 -13.37 1.95 -10.39
N MET A 33 -12.92 0.68 -10.33
CA MET A 33 -12.63 -0.14 -11.52
C MET A 33 -13.87 -0.74 -12.17
N LEU A 34 -15.03 -0.67 -11.51
CA LEU A 34 -16.28 -1.12 -12.10
C LEU A 34 -16.64 -0.27 -13.32
N THR A 35 -17.09 -0.92 -14.38
CA THR A 35 -17.64 -0.21 -15.55
C THR A 35 -18.92 0.54 -15.17
N THR A 36 -19.25 1.61 -15.88
CA THR A 36 -20.51 2.36 -15.68
C THR A 36 -21.73 1.45 -15.77
N GLU A 37 -21.69 0.45 -16.65
CA GLU A 37 -22.78 -0.53 -16.81
C GLU A 37 -22.91 -1.43 -15.57
N SER A 38 -21.78 -1.91 -15.01
CA SER A 38 -21.76 -2.67 -13.76
C SER A 38 -22.27 -1.84 -12.57
N PHE A 39 -21.83 -0.60 -12.48
CA PHE A 39 -22.34 0.34 -11.48
C PHE A 39 -23.84 0.53 -11.57
N ASN A 40 -24.37 0.84 -12.75
CA ASN A 40 -25.80 1.04 -12.97
C ASN A 40 -26.61 -0.22 -12.61
N THR A 41 -26.04 -1.40 -12.85
CA THR A 41 -26.66 -2.67 -12.49
C THR A 41 -26.77 -2.82 -10.96
N LEU A 42 -25.76 -2.40 -10.21
CA LEU A 42 -25.73 -2.47 -8.74
C LEU A 42 -26.51 -1.34 -8.06
N LEU A 43 -26.65 -0.18 -8.74
CA LEU A 43 -27.20 1.05 -8.16
C LEU A 43 -28.52 0.80 -7.41
N LYS A 44 -29.48 0.13 -8.06
CA LYS A 44 -30.80 -0.10 -7.45
C LYS A 44 -30.73 -0.86 -6.14
N THR A 45 -29.87 -1.89 -6.07
CA THR A 45 -29.70 -2.70 -4.87
C THR A 45 -28.90 -1.95 -3.78
N MET A 46 -28.01 -1.05 -4.20
CA MET A 46 -27.26 -0.19 -3.26
C MET A 46 -28.09 0.98 -2.73
N GLU A 47 -29.07 1.47 -3.49
CA GLU A 47 -29.99 2.50 -3.06
C GLU A 47 -30.98 2.02 -2.01
N GLU A 48 -31.52 0.82 -2.23
CA GLU A 48 -32.51 0.18 -1.33
C GLU A 48 -32.07 -1.26 -1.01
N PRO A 49 -30.98 -1.42 -0.26
CA PRO A 49 -30.51 -2.76 0.09
C PRO A 49 -31.50 -3.46 1.01
N PRO A 50 -31.72 -4.79 0.85
CA PRO A 50 -32.46 -5.56 1.84
C PRO A 50 -31.88 -5.38 3.24
N GLU A 51 -32.70 -5.41 4.30
CA GLU A 51 -32.28 -5.15 5.68
C GLU A 51 -31.09 -6.00 6.14
N HIS A 52 -31.01 -7.23 5.61
CA HIS A 52 -29.94 -8.19 5.92
C HIS A 52 -28.68 -7.99 5.06
N VAL A 53 -28.66 -7.03 4.12
CA VAL A 53 -27.51 -6.79 3.23
C VAL A 53 -26.76 -5.54 3.65
N LYS A 54 -25.43 -5.64 3.66
CA LYS A 54 -24.51 -4.53 3.88
C LYS A 54 -23.46 -4.50 2.77
N PHE A 55 -23.19 -3.30 2.23
CA PHE A 55 -22.13 -3.08 1.27
C PHE A 55 -20.97 -2.34 1.93
N ILE A 56 -19.75 -2.81 1.69
CA ILE A 56 -18.50 -2.12 2.01
C ILE A 56 -17.78 -1.89 0.70
N LEU A 57 -17.61 -0.62 0.32
CA LEU A 57 -16.96 -0.22 -0.93
C LEU A 57 -15.58 0.34 -0.59
N CYS A 58 -14.53 -0.24 -1.14
CA CYS A 58 -13.16 0.21 -0.96
C CYS A 58 -12.66 0.85 -2.26
N THR A 59 -11.92 1.95 -2.15
CA THR A 59 -11.32 2.62 -3.31
C THR A 59 -10.13 3.47 -2.91
N THR A 60 -9.13 3.51 -3.76
CA THR A 60 -8.01 4.46 -3.70
C THR A 60 -8.35 5.78 -4.40
N GLU A 61 -9.41 5.82 -5.23
CA GLU A 61 -9.82 6.98 -6.03
C GLU A 61 -11.30 7.34 -5.83
N PRO A 62 -11.66 7.92 -4.68
CA PRO A 62 -13.05 8.24 -4.36
C PRO A 62 -13.70 9.19 -5.37
N GLN A 63 -12.92 10.05 -6.04
CA GLN A 63 -13.41 10.98 -7.06
C GLN A 63 -13.93 10.28 -8.33
N LYS A 64 -13.53 9.03 -8.58
CA LYS A 64 -14.03 8.22 -9.70
C LYS A 64 -15.31 7.47 -9.38
N VAL A 65 -15.69 7.38 -8.11
CA VAL A 65 -16.96 6.74 -7.71
C VAL A 65 -18.11 7.69 -8.00
N LEU A 66 -19.20 7.15 -8.56
CA LEU A 66 -20.39 7.96 -8.91
C LEU A 66 -20.93 8.72 -7.70
N ALA A 67 -21.24 10.00 -7.89
CA ALA A 67 -21.76 10.87 -6.83
C ALA A 67 -23.07 10.33 -6.22
N THR A 68 -23.88 9.63 -7.01
CA THR A 68 -25.10 8.95 -6.58
C THR A 68 -24.85 7.84 -5.56
N ILE A 69 -23.70 7.15 -5.65
CA ILE A 69 -23.25 6.15 -4.68
C ILE A 69 -22.69 6.84 -3.45
N GLN A 70 -21.78 7.81 -3.65
CA GLN A 70 -21.13 8.52 -2.55
C GLN A 70 -22.15 9.16 -1.60
N SER A 71 -23.24 9.75 -2.12
CA SER A 71 -24.27 10.41 -1.32
C SER A 71 -25.07 9.45 -0.42
N ARG A 72 -25.02 8.14 -0.69
CA ARG A 72 -25.75 7.11 0.06
C ARG A 72 -24.83 6.26 0.95
N CYS A 73 -23.54 6.51 0.89
CA CYS A 73 -22.55 5.79 1.68
C CYS A 73 -22.05 6.65 2.83
N GLN A 74 -21.85 6.03 3.99
CA GLN A 74 -21.03 6.63 5.02
C GLN A 74 -19.56 6.50 4.61
N ARG A 75 -18.84 7.62 4.50
CA ARG A 75 -17.45 7.66 4.08
C ARG A 75 -16.51 7.58 5.27
N PHE A 76 -15.48 6.77 5.13
CA PHE A 76 -14.35 6.64 6.06
C PHE A 76 -13.04 6.81 5.30
N ASP A 77 -12.29 7.84 5.63
CA ASP A 77 -11.00 8.13 5.01
C ASP A 77 -9.86 7.50 5.83
N PHE A 78 -9.15 6.56 5.24
CA PHE A 78 -7.95 5.94 5.81
C PHE A 78 -6.72 6.75 5.39
N LYS A 79 -5.98 7.23 6.38
CA LYS A 79 -4.74 7.98 6.17
C LYS A 79 -3.53 7.04 6.14
N PRO A 80 -2.42 7.45 5.49
CA PRO A 80 -1.16 6.73 5.61
C PRO A 80 -0.78 6.49 7.08
N ILE A 81 -0.23 5.30 7.36
CA ILE A 81 0.18 4.93 8.70
C ILE A 81 1.46 5.70 9.04
N PRO A 82 1.55 6.36 10.21
CA PRO A 82 2.77 7.03 10.64
C PRO A 82 3.97 6.07 10.69
N ARG A 83 5.13 6.50 10.18
CA ARG A 83 6.38 5.73 10.12
C ARG A 83 6.70 5.03 11.46
N ARG A 84 6.52 5.74 12.58
CA ARG A 84 6.75 5.19 13.92
C ARG A 84 5.89 3.94 14.18
N LEU A 85 4.61 3.97 13.85
CA LEU A 85 3.71 2.83 14.07
C LEU A 85 4.07 1.64 13.19
N ILE A 86 4.52 1.89 11.95
CA ILE A 86 5.05 0.83 11.09
C ILE A 86 6.29 0.22 11.74
N ALA A 87 7.26 1.03 12.15
CA ALA A 87 8.49 0.56 12.79
C ALA A 87 8.21 -0.26 14.06
N ASP A 88 7.28 0.20 14.92
CA ASP A 88 6.92 -0.53 16.15
C ASP A 88 6.29 -1.88 15.84
N HIS A 89 5.47 -1.98 14.79
CA HIS A 89 4.90 -3.25 14.37
C HIS A 89 5.95 -4.19 13.76
N LEU A 90 6.87 -3.66 12.95
CA LEU A 90 7.99 -4.44 12.39
C LEU A 90 8.87 -5.03 13.51
N ARG A 91 9.18 -4.28 14.58
CA ARG A 91 9.89 -4.82 15.75
C ARG A 91 9.16 -6.00 16.38
N THR A 92 7.84 -5.93 16.49
CA THR A 92 7.04 -7.01 17.04
C THR A 92 7.14 -8.28 16.20
N ILE A 93 7.11 -8.14 14.85
CA ILE A 93 7.25 -9.27 13.93
C ILE A 93 8.66 -9.86 14.01
N LEU A 94 9.71 -9.03 13.95
CA LEU A 94 11.09 -9.47 14.04
C LEU A 94 11.39 -10.26 15.32
N ALA A 95 10.82 -9.81 16.45
CA ALA A 95 10.94 -10.53 17.72
C ALA A 95 10.26 -11.92 17.68
N GLN A 96 9.16 -12.08 16.93
CA GLN A 96 8.47 -13.36 16.74
C GLN A 96 9.24 -14.31 15.81
N GLU A 97 9.86 -13.75 14.76
CA GLU A 97 10.68 -14.49 13.78
C GLU A 97 12.09 -14.80 14.31
N GLY A 98 12.51 -14.22 15.45
CA GLY A 98 13.82 -14.43 16.05
C GLY A 98 14.95 -13.80 15.24
N VAL A 99 14.68 -12.71 14.53
CA VAL A 99 15.65 -11.96 13.73
C VAL A 99 16.02 -10.66 14.43
N GLU A 100 17.31 -10.38 14.53
CA GLU A 100 17.83 -9.11 15.04
C GLU A 100 18.05 -8.12 13.90
N MET A 101 17.43 -6.96 14.01
CA MET A 101 17.59 -5.85 13.05
C MET A 101 17.82 -4.57 13.84
N ASP A 102 18.79 -3.75 13.42
CA ASP A 102 19.03 -2.49 14.08
C ASP A 102 17.92 -1.46 13.84
N ASP A 103 17.83 -0.45 14.72
CA ASP A 103 16.77 0.57 14.63
C ASP A 103 16.86 1.42 13.36
N ALA A 104 18.05 1.58 12.78
CA ALA A 104 18.24 2.32 11.54
C ALA A 104 17.66 1.53 10.36
N ALA A 105 17.94 0.22 10.28
CA ALA A 105 17.37 -0.66 9.27
C ALA A 105 15.83 -0.75 9.38
N ILE A 106 15.29 -0.93 10.59
CA ILE A 106 13.83 -0.92 10.82
C ILE A 106 13.23 0.42 10.38
N GLY A 107 13.87 1.52 10.73
CA GLY A 107 13.47 2.86 10.33
C GLY A 107 13.44 3.02 8.79
N ARG A 108 14.44 2.44 8.10
CA ARG A 108 14.55 2.49 6.65
C ARG A 108 13.45 1.66 5.98
N VAL A 109 13.17 0.45 6.46
CA VAL A 109 12.04 -0.37 5.97
C VAL A 109 10.70 0.36 6.15
N ALA A 110 10.49 0.97 7.32
CA ALA A 110 9.27 1.74 7.59
C ALA A 110 9.11 2.98 6.68
N GLU A 111 10.22 3.60 6.29
CA GLU A 111 10.26 4.70 5.32
C GLU A 111 9.90 4.21 3.91
N LEU A 112 10.51 3.12 3.45
CA LEU A 112 10.22 2.50 2.16
C LEU A 112 8.76 2.06 2.03
N GLY A 113 8.12 1.69 3.15
CA GLY A 113 6.68 1.38 3.20
C GLY A 113 5.77 2.57 2.93
N ASN A 114 6.29 3.81 2.97
CA ASN A 114 5.59 5.05 2.60
C ASN A 114 4.16 5.16 3.15
N GLY A 115 3.97 4.79 4.42
CA GLY A 115 2.67 4.81 5.08
C GLY A 115 1.78 3.58 4.79
N SER A 116 2.27 2.61 4.03
CA SER A 116 1.61 1.33 3.76
C SER A 116 2.27 0.22 4.57
N MET A 117 1.50 -0.44 5.43
CA MET A 117 1.98 -1.61 6.15
C MET A 117 2.27 -2.78 5.21
N ARG A 118 1.44 -2.97 4.18
CA ARG A 118 1.62 -4.02 3.16
C ARG A 118 2.97 -3.89 2.47
N ASP A 119 3.32 -2.67 2.04
CA ASP A 119 4.58 -2.43 1.32
C ASP A 119 5.79 -2.58 2.25
N ALA A 120 5.70 -2.09 3.49
CA ALA A 120 6.72 -2.30 4.50
C ALA A 120 6.96 -3.79 4.79
N LEU A 121 5.88 -4.57 4.92
CA LEU A 121 5.99 -6.04 5.10
C LEU A 121 6.56 -6.73 3.85
N SER A 122 6.19 -6.30 2.65
CA SER A 122 6.74 -6.85 1.41
C SER A 122 8.25 -6.58 1.27
N VAL A 123 8.72 -5.41 1.73
CA VAL A 123 10.15 -5.12 1.83
C VAL A 123 10.81 -6.03 2.87
N MET A 124 10.20 -6.16 4.06
CA MET A 124 10.70 -7.01 5.13
C MET A 124 10.81 -8.47 4.69
N ASP A 125 9.79 -9.02 4.03
CA ASP A 125 9.79 -10.40 3.53
C ASP A 125 10.97 -10.67 2.58
N ARG A 126 11.27 -9.72 1.67
CA ARG A 126 12.43 -9.83 0.77
C ARG A 126 13.75 -9.88 1.54
N VAL A 127 13.86 -9.07 2.57
CA VAL A 127 15.08 -9.01 3.41
C VAL A 127 15.23 -10.30 4.21
N LEU A 128 14.17 -10.82 4.80
CA LEU A 128 14.18 -12.06 5.59
C LEU A 128 14.40 -13.30 4.71
N ALA A 129 14.01 -13.29 3.45
CA ALA A 129 14.25 -14.37 2.50
C ALA A 129 15.74 -14.66 2.27
N GLY A 130 16.64 -13.72 2.59
CA GLY A 130 18.09 -13.91 2.57
C GLY A 130 18.61 -14.90 3.62
N GLY A 131 17.79 -15.22 4.64
CA GLY A 131 18.14 -16.18 5.71
C GLY A 131 19.09 -15.62 6.77
N ASP A 132 19.36 -14.34 6.74
CA ASP A 132 20.21 -13.66 7.72
C ASP A 132 19.46 -13.43 9.04
N THR A 133 20.13 -13.72 10.14
CA THR A 133 19.58 -13.54 11.50
C THR A 133 19.97 -12.21 12.13
N SER A 134 20.88 -11.47 11.49
CA SER A 134 21.31 -10.14 11.94
C SER A 134 21.47 -9.20 10.75
N ILE A 135 20.71 -8.09 10.74
CA ILE A 135 20.59 -7.19 9.60
C ILE A 135 20.83 -5.74 10.10
N CYS A 136 21.88 -5.11 9.57
CA CYS A 136 22.15 -3.67 9.76
C CYS A 136 21.66 -2.86 8.55
N ALA A 137 21.67 -1.52 8.67
CA ALA A 137 21.18 -0.63 7.63
C ALA A 137 21.96 -0.79 6.32
N GLU A 138 23.29 -0.90 6.39
CA GLU A 138 24.16 -1.06 5.22
C GLU A 138 23.83 -2.36 4.47
N LYS A 139 23.67 -3.46 5.20
CA LYS A 139 23.28 -4.76 4.62
C LYS A 139 21.90 -4.71 3.99
N LEU A 140 20.96 -4.02 4.63
CA LEU A 140 19.62 -3.80 4.08
C LEU A 140 19.69 -3.07 2.73
N GLU A 141 20.48 -2.00 2.63
CA GLU A 141 20.64 -1.21 1.40
C GLU A 141 21.27 -2.06 0.29
N GLU A 142 22.30 -2.85 0.59
CA GLU A 142 22.90 -3.80 -0.34
C GLU A 142 21.87 -4.84 -0.85
N MET A 143 21.12 -5.48 0.06
CA MET A 143 20.10 -6.49 -0.27
C MET A 143 18.97 -5.94 -1.15
N LEU A 144 18.62 -4.69 -0.98
CA LEU A 144 17.57 -4.02 -1.74
C LEU A 144 18.08 -3.35 -3.01
N GLY A 145 19.39 -3.27 -3.21
CA GLY A 145 20.02 -2.55 -4.32
C GLY A 145 19.75 -1.03 -4.23
N LEU A 146 19.64 -0.51 -2.99
CA LEU A 146 19.41 0.91 -2.79
C LEU A 146 20.75 1.65 -2.80
N PRO A 147 20.79 2.89 -3.32
CA PRO A 147 21.97 3.73 -3.18
C PRO A 147 22.19 4.08 -1.71
N GLU A 148 23.46 4.22 -1.31
CA GLU A 148 23.80 4.73 0.01
C GLU A 148 23.11 6.08 0.24
N ALA A 149 22.40 6.23 1.35
CA ALA A 149 21.67 7.45 1.67
C ALA A 149 22.56 8.70 1.65
N GLY A 150 23.83 8.57 2.05
CA GLY A 150 24.82 9.64 2.02
C GLY A 150 25.15 10.17 0.62
N LEU A 151 25.06 9.35 -0.43
CA LEU A 151 25.33 9.78 -1.80
C LEU A 151 24.20 10.68 -2.33
N ILE A 152 22.96 10.39 -1.99
CA ILE A 152 21.81 11.23 -2.37
C ILE A 152 21.91 12.60 -1.70
N ASP A 153 22.22 12.62 -0.40
CA ASP A 153 22.40 13.85 0.36
C ASP A 153 23.59 14.68 -0.16
N ALA A 154 24.66 14.02 -0.59
CA ALA A 154 25.81 14.68 -1.20
C ALA A 154 25.43 15.39 -2.53
N VAL A 155 24.66 14.73 -3.39
CA VAL A 155 24.16 15.34 -4.65
C VAL A 155 23.27 16.54 -4.35
N ILE A 156 22.31 16.40 -3.44
CA ILE A 156 21.39 17.48 -3.09
C ILE A 156 22.16 18.67 -2.48
N SER A 157 23.11 18.42 -1.58
CA SER A 157 23.92 19.45 -0.93
C SER A 157 24.83 20.18 -1.95
N ALA A 158 25.44 19.46 -2.89
CA ALA A 158 26.26 20.03 -3.92
C ALA A 158 25.45 20.92 -4.89
N ILE A 159 24.24 20.48 -5.27
CA ILE A 159 23.31 21.29 -6.08
C ILE A 159 22.89 22.55 -5.30
N ALA A 160 22.54 22.42 -4.03
CA ALA A 160 22.10 23.53 -3.19
C ALA A 160 23.20 24.59 -2.97
N SER A 161 24.47 24.16 -2.90
CA SER A 161 25.63 25.06 -2.77
C SER A 161 26.11 25.64 -4.10
N GLY A 162 25.58 25.18 -5.25
CA GLY A 162 26.01 25.59 -6.58
C GLY A 162 27.38 25.02 -7.00
N ASP A 163 27.88 24.00 -6.30
CA ASP A 163 29.14 23.34 -6.63
C ASP A 163 28.91 22.27 -7.71
N SER A 164 29.03 22.69 -8.98
CA SER A 164 28.82 21.82 -10.13
C SER A 164 29.81 20.64 -10.18
N LYS A 165 31.03 20.82 -9.68
CA LYS A 165 32.04 19.77 -9.67
C LYS A 165 31.65 18.68 -8.66
N ALA A 166 31.35 19.06 -7.42
CA ALA A 166 30.91 18.14 -6.40
C ALA A 166 29.60 17.42 -6.78
N ALA A 167 28.67 18.12 -7.46
CA ALA A 167 27.44 17.52 -7.95
C ALA A 167 27.69 16.42 -8.99
N LEU A 168 28.62 16.65 -9.94
CA LEU A 168 28.99 15.64 -10.94
C LEU A 168 29.72 14.46 -10.31
N GLU A 169 30.67 14.70 -9.42
CA GLU A 169 31.40 13.63 -8.71
C GLU A 169 30.45 12.75 -7.87
N ALA A 170 29.48 13.35 -7.17
CA ALA A 170 28.48 12.61 -6.40
C ALA A 170 27.50 11.86 -7.30
N ALA A 171 27.11 12.42 -8.45
CA ALA A 171 26.27 11.74 -9.45
C ALA A 171 26.99 10.53 -10.07
N ASP A 172 28.28 10.68 -10.43
CA ASP A 172 29.09 9.57 -10.93
C ASP A 172 29.21 8.45 -9.91
N ALA A 173 29.37 8.77 -8.61
CA ALA A 173 29.40 7.77 -7.54
C ALA A 173 28.08 7.01 -7.42
N LEU A 174 26.93 7.70 -7.52
CA LEU A 174 25.59 7.07 -7.53
C LEU A 174 25.42 6.10 -8.70
N LEU A 175 25.86 6.49 -9.89
CA LEU A 175 25.80 5.66 -11.10
C LEU A 175 26.70 4.43 -11.01
N ALA A 176 27.92 4.61 -10.46
CA ALA A 176 28.85 3.51 -10.24
C ALA A 176 28.30 2.46 -9.26
N GLY A 177 27.44 2.87 -8.32
CA GLY A 177 26.73 1.96 -7.40
C GLY A 177 25.56 1.17 -8.01
N GLY A 178 25.34 1.25 -9.34
CA GLY A 178 24.33 0.49 -10.06
C GLY A 178 22.92 1.08 -10.01
N THR A 179 22.79 2.33 -9.58
CA THR A 179 21.48 3.03 -9.57
C THR A 179 21.09 3.39 -11.00
N SER A 180 19.93 2.91 -11.46
CA SER A 180 19.38 3.29 -12.77
C SER A 180 18.82 4.71 -12.73
N ILE A 181 19.08 5.50 -13.77
CA ILE A 181 18.41 6.79 -13.99
C ILE A 181 17.21 6.51 -14.90
N ASP A 182 16.09 6.18 -14.33
CA ASP A 182 14.78 6.12 -15.01
C ASP A 182 13.84 7.19 -14.45
#